data_20014a2dd92f464ef19c4bbd0b1c0cd1
#
_entry.id   20014a2dd92f464ef19c4bbd0b1c0cd1
#
_cell.length_a   1.000
_cell.length_b   1.000
_cell.length_c   1.000
_cell.angle_alpha   90.00
_cell.angle_beta   90.00
_cell.angle_gamma   90.00
#
_symmetry.space_group_name_H-M   'P 1'
#
loop_
_entity.id
_entity.type
_entity.pdbx_description
1 polymer ?
#
loop_
_entity_poly.entity_id
_entity_poly.type
_entity_poly.pdbx_seq_one_letter_code
_entity_poly.pdbx_strand_id
1 'polypeptide(L)'
;MKSRYCYLASLIVIASSCATTINQSAVTTVASSSESTTQVTINDQLTIDELLSELFLAVEDLSKTMQKTDRRQASQQLARVVSLGDVIRPKILANSDQLASDLDRIINLTKSAVERNRPADADKALRFLPLIIESIKSLG
;
A
#
# COMPACT_ATOMS: atom_id res chain seq x y z
N MET A 1 58.88 0.58 -0.47
CA MET A 1 58.55 1.80 -1.24
C MET A 1 57.09 2.10 -0.94
N LYS A 2 56.71 2.91 0.07
CA LYS A 2 56.59 4.37 0.13
C LYS A 2 55.67 4.93 -0.95
N SER A 3 54.43 5.32 -0.55
CA SER A 3 53.74 6.60 -0.78
C SER A 3 52.30 6.45 -0.33
N ARG A 4 51.76 6.96 0.72
CA ARG A 4 51.51 8.29 1.32
C ARG A 4 50.90 9.29 0.33
N TYR A 5 49.63 9.66 0.58
CA TYR A 5 49.02 11.00 0.53
C TYR A 5 47.52 10.79 0.91
N CYS A 6 47.01 11.21 1.99
CA CYS A 6 46.81 12.53 2.60
C CYS A 6 45.71 13.36 1.94
N TYR A 7 44.65 13.64 2.80
CA TYR A 7 43.79 14.83 2.91
C TYR A 7 42.72 15.00 1.80
N LEU A 8 41.48 15.27 2.09
CA LEU A 8 40.97 16.46 2.75
C LEU A 8 39.54 16.23 3.29
N ALA A 9 39.35 16.63 4.51
CA ALA A 9 38.07 16.86 5.15
C ALA A 9 37.36 18.06 4.53
N SER A 10 36.06 17.96 4.26
CA SER A 10 35.19 19.11 4.08
C SER A 10 33.96 18.97 4.94
N LEU A 11 34.00 19.56 6.09
CA LEU A 11 32.88 19.91 6.94
C LEU A 11 32.05 20.98 6.22
N ILE A 12 30.81 20.68 5.89
CA ILE A 12 29.80 21.70 5.61
C ILE A 12 28.73 21.59 6.68
N VAL A 13 28.84 22.46 7.65
CA VAL A 13 27.80 22.80 8.62
C VAL A 13 26.86 23.75 7.89
N ILE A 14 25.61 23.37 7.70
CA ILE A 14 24.55 24.30 7.34
C ILE A 14 23.57 24.36 8.48
N ALA A 15 23.57 25.56 9.06
CA ALA A 15 22.79 25.94 10.22
C ALA A 15 21.29 25.97 9.95
N SER A 16 20.57 25.59 10.97
CA SER A 16 19.17 25.83 11.27
C SER A 16 18.68 27.24 10.93
N SER A 17 17.49 27.32 10.36
CA SER A 17 16.63 28.48 10.55
C SER A 17 15.20 28.01 10.74
N CYS A 18 14.80 27.88 11.98
CA CYS A 18 13.41 27.94 12.40
C CYS A 18 12.93 29.37 12.18
N ALA A 19 11.95 29.56 11.32
CA ALA A 19 11.15 30.76 11.31
C ALA A 19 9.68 30.35 11.36
N THR A 20 9.15 30.36 12.56
CA THR A 20 7.71 30.35 12.85
C THR A 20 7.19 31.74 12.50
N THR A 21 6.36 31.84 11.47
CA THR A 21 5.54 33.01 11.27
C THR A 21 4.13 32.58 10.96
N ILE A 22 3.28 32.72 11.96
CA ILE A 22 1.82 32.73 11.83
C ILE A 22 1.48 34.05 11.18
N ASN A 23 0.86 34.03 10.01
CA ASN A 23 0.02 35.17 9.60
C ASN A 23 -1.14 34.70 8.72
N GLN A 24 -2.30 35.20 9.12
CA GLN A 24 -3.62 34.97 8.57
C GLN A 24 -3.78 35.64 7.20
N SER A 25 -4.64 35.02 6.38
CA SER A 25 -5.44 35.62 5.31
C SER A 25 -4.72 36.10 4.05
N ALA A 26 -4.71 35.22 3.04
CA ALA A 26 -4.99 35.62 1.66
C ALA A 26 -5.46 34.41 0.87
N VAL A 27 -6.68 34.45 0.37
CA VAL A 27 -7.22 33.56 -0.64
C VAL A 27 -6.37 33.70 -1.89
N THR A 28 -5.55 32.69 -2.17
CA THR A 28 -4.89 32.55 -3.47
C THR A 28 -5.23 31.18 -3.99
N THR A 29 -6.03 31.16 -5.03
CA THR A 29 -6.35 30.01 -5.87
C THR A 29 -5.03 29.39 -6.35
N VAL A 30 -4.57 28.35 -5.70
CA VAL A 30 -3.49 27.52 -6.22
C VAL A 30 -4.15 26.38 -6.98
N ALA A 31 -3.82 26.29 -8.26
CA ALA A 31 -4.20 25.21 -9.12
C ALA A 31 -3.82 23.87 -8.44
N SER A 32 -4.83 23.17 -7.99
CA SER A 32 -4.72 21.81 -7.50
C SER A 32 -4.29 20.95 -8.68
N SER A 33 -3.06 20.50 -8.68
CA SER A 33 -2.66 19.37 -9.52
C SER A 33 -3.56 18.22 -9.14
N SER A 34 -4.55 17.97 -9.96
CA SER A 34 -5.40 16.78 -9.87
C SER A 34 -4.51 15.58 -10.13
N GLU A 35 -3.92 15.00 -9.09
CA GLU A 35 -3.61 13.59 -9.12
C GLU A 35 -4.94 12.87 -9.35
N SER A 36 -5.06 12.32 -10.54
CA SER A 36 -6.19 11.51 -10.94
C SER A 36 -6.15 10.24 -10.11
N THR A 37 -6.63 10.33 -8.88
CA THR A 37 -6.93 9.16 -8.05
C THR A 37 -8.09 8.47 -8.76
N THR A 38 -7.77 7.43 -9.51
CA THR A 38 -8.77 6.52 -10.07
C THR A 38 -9.51 5.91 -8.88
N GLN A 39 -10.66 6.48 -8.53
CA GLN A 39 -11.54 5.90 -7.53
C GLN A 39 -12.06 4.58 -8.10
N VAL A 40 -11.54 3.49 -7.55
CA VAL A 40 -12.08 2.15 -7.82
C VAL A 40 -13.37 2.03 -7.05
N THR A 41 -14.50 2.16 -7.75
CA THR A 41 -15.83 1.97 -7.15
C THR A 41 -16.04 0.47 -6.96
N ILE A 42 -16.00 0.02 -5.71
CA ILE A 42 -16.35 -1.35 -5.33
C ILE A 42 -17.86 -1.41 -5.08
N ASN A 43 -18.51 -2.46 -5.57
CA ASN A 43 -19.93 -2.67 -5.32
C ASN A 43 -20.13 -3.28 -3.92
N ASP A 44 -20.63 -2.48 -2.98
CA ASP A 44 -20.89 -2.89 -1.58
C ASP A 44 -22.00 -3.96 -1.45
N GLN A 45 -22.75 -4.19 -2.53
CA GLN A 45 -23.83 -5.19 -2.57
C GLN A 45 -23.34 -6.62 -2.77
N LEU A 46 -22.05 -6.79 -3.08
CA LEU A 46 -21.45 -8.11 -3.25
C LEU A 46 -21.44 -8.89 -1.92
N THR A 47 -21.60 -10.18 -2.04
CA THR A 47 -21.43 -11.10 -0.91
C THR A 47 -19.99 -11.11 -0.44
N ILE A 48 -19.74 -11.54 0.79
CA ILE A 48 -18.38 -11.65 1.31
C ILE A 48 -17.52 -12.61 0.47
N ASP A 49 -18.10 -13.68 -0.04
CA ASP A 49 -17.39 -14.66 -0.87
C ASP A 49 -16.97 -14.08 -2.23
N GLU A 50 -17.82 -13.26 -2.83
CA GLU A 50 -17.51 -12.57 -4.08
C GLU A 50 -16.41 -11.54 -3.86
N LEU A 51 -16.50 -10.74 -2.79
CA LEU A 51 -15.48 -9.75 -2.44
C LEU A 51 -14.12 -10.41 -2.15
N LEU A 52 -14.10 -11.55 -1.44
CA LEU A 52 -12.87 -12.30 -1.17
C LEU A 52 -12.27 -12.89 -2.44
N SER A 53 -13.12 -13.34 -3.37
CA SER A 53 -12.68 -13.84 -4.68
C SER A 53 -12.07 -12.71 -5.52
N GLU A 54 -12.68 -11.53 -5.53
CA GLU A 54 -12.13 -10.34 -6.20
C GLU A 54 -10.82 -9.89 -5.57
N LEU A 55 -10.72 -9.93 -4.23
CA LEU A 55 -9.49 -9.60 -3.53
C LEU A 55 -8.36 -10.55 -3.91
N PHE A 56 -8.64 -11.86 -4.00
CA PHE A 56 -7.65 -12.85 -4.43
C PHE A 56 -7.13 -12.54 -5.83
N LEU A 57 -8.02 -12.29 -6.79
CA LEU A 57 -7.64 -11.93 -8.17
C LEU A 57 -6.82 -10.63 -8.21
N ALA A 58 -7.19 -9.63 -7.42
CA ALA A 58 -6.47 -8.36 -7.38
C ALA A 58 -5.04 -8.52 -6.83
N VAL A 59 -4.85 -9.36 -5.80
CA VAL A 59 -3.53 -9.66 -5.23
C VAL A 59 -2.69 -10.51 -6.22
N GLU A 60 -3.32 -11.44 -6.94
CA GLU A 60 -2.67 -12.23 -7.98
C GLU A 60 -2.16 -11.34 -9.13
N ASP A 61 -3.00 -10.43 -9.62
CA ASP A 61 -2.64 -9.49 -10.67
C ASP A 61 -1.55 -8.51 -10.21
N LEU A 62 -1.61 -8.07 -8.93
CA LEU A 62 -0.54 -7.27 -8.33
C LEU A 62 0.79 -8.04 -8.36
N SER A 63 0.81 -9.30 -7.91
CA SER A 63 2.02 -10.13 -7.88
C SER A 63 2.60 -10.29 -9.29
N LYS A 64 1.77 -10.63 -10.29
CA LYS A 64 2.18 -10.73 -11.70
C LYS A 64 2.75 -9.40 -12.24
N THR A 65 2.12 -8.29 -11.87
CA THR A 65 2.55 -6.95 -12.32
C THR A 65 3.88 -6.55 -11.69
N MET A 66 4.07 -6.87 -10.41
CA MET A 66 5.34 -6.63 -9.72
C MET A 66 6.51 -7.41 -10.34
N GLN A 67 6.27 -8.64 -10.81
CA GLN A 67 7.27 -9.44 -11.53
C GLN A 67 7.64 -8.83 -12.89
N LYS A 68 6.70 -8.13 -13.55
CA LYS A 68 6.93 -7.41 -14.82
C LYS A 68 7.56 -6.03 -14.64
N THR A 69 7.77 -5.59 -13.40
CA THR A 69 8.33 -4.27 -13.05
C THR A 69 7.49 -3.06 -13.56
N ASP A 70 6.21 -3.26 -13.85
CA ASP A 70 5.29 -2.19 -14.24
C ASP A 70 4.73 -1.48 -13.00
N ARG A 71 5.44 -0.44 -12.56
CA ARG A 71 5.08 0.34 -11.36
C ARG A 71 3.73 1.02 -11.46
N ARG A 72 3.36 1.53 -12.65
CA ARG A 72 2.09 2.23 -12.82
C ARG A 72 0.93 1.27 -12.64
N GLN A 73 0.99 0.14 -13.30
CA GLN A 73 -0.04 -0.89 -13.19
C GLN A 73 -0.07 -1.48 -11.76
N ALA A 74 1.10 -1.69 -11.13
CA ALA A 74 1.17 -2.15 -9.74
C ALA A 74 0.48 -1.19 -8.77
N SER A 75 0.65 0.13 -8.93
CA SER A 75 -0.05 1.13 -8.10
C SER A 75 -1.56 1.11 -8.31
N GLN A 76 -2.04 0.87 -9.53
CA GLN A 76 -3.48 0.73 -9.82
C GLN A 76 -4.06 -0.53 -9.16
N GLN A 77 -3.35 -1.66 -9.25
CA GLN A 77 -3.77 -2.90 -8.59
C GLN A 77 -3.74 -2.77 -7.07
N LEU A 78 -2.74 -2.08 -6.52
CA LEU A 78 -2.70 -1.79 -5.08
C LEU A 78 -3.92 -0.98 -4.64
N ALA A 79 -4.29 0.06 -5.37
CA ALA A 79 -5.49 0.84 -5.05
C ALA A 79 -6.75 -0.05 -5.00
N ARG A 80 -6.89 -1.00 -5.94
CA ARG A 80 -7.98 -1.96 -5.94
C ARG A 80 -7.94 -2.89 -4.72
N VAL A 81 -6.77 -3.43 -4.38
CA VAL A 81 -6.59 -4.29 -3.19
C VAL A 81 -6.98 -3.54 -1.92
N VAL A 82 -6.54 -2.29 -1.76
CA VAL A 82 -6.87 -1.46 -0.60
C VAL A 82 -8.38 -1.19 -0.52
N SER A 83 -9.01 -0.78 -1.63
CA SER A 83 -10.45 -0.51 -1.66
C SER A 83 -11.28 -1.75 -1.32
N LEU A 84 -10.90 -2.93 -1.83
CA LEU A 84 -11.55 -4.21 -1.47
C LEU A 84 -11.36 -4.52 0.02
N GLY A 85 -10.15 -4.32 0.54
CA GLY A 85 -9.85 -4.51 1.96
C GLY A 85 -10.72 -3.62 2.86
N ASP A 86 -10.91 -2.36 2.50
CA ASP A 86 -11.73 -1.41 3.27
C ASP A 86 -13.21 -1.83 3.34
N VAL A 87 -13.75 -2.46 2.26
CA VAL A 87 -15.12 -2.99 2.23
C VAL A 87 -15.23 -4.32 2.99
N ILE A 88 -14.24 -5.20 2.86
CA ILE A 88 -14.25 -6.54 3.47
C ILE A 88 -14.01 -6.47 4.98
N ARG A 89 -13.06 -5.63 5.42
CA ARG A 89 -12.61 -5.54 6.81
C ARG A 89 -13.74 -5.41 7.83
N PRO A 90 -14.69 -4.46 7.72
CA PRO A 90 -15.77 -4.33 8.69
C PRO A 90 -16.69 -5.56 8.73
N LYS A 91 -16.89 -6.24 7.59
CA LYS A 91 -17.69 -7.47 7.51
C LYS A 91 -17.03 -8.63 8.26
N ILE A 92 -15.71 -8.73 8.23
CA ILE A 92 -14.94 -9.74 8.97
C ILE A 92 -14.85 -9.38 10.45
N LEU A 93 -14.59 -8.11 10.76
CA LEU A 93 -14.41 -7.62 12.13
C LEU A 93 -15.65 -7.91 13.00
N ALA A 94 -16.83 -7.91 12.41
CA ALA A 94 -18.06 -8.26 13.11
C ALA A 94 -18.04 -9.70 13.69
N ASN A 95 -17.22 -10.59 13.13
CA ASN A 95 -17.14 -12.00 13.52
C ASN A 95 -15.80 -12.38 14.16
N SER A 96 -14.70 -11.73 13.80
CA SER A 96 -13.36 -12.06 14.29
C SER A 96 -12.37 -10.92 14.13
N ASP A 97 -11.89 -10.39 15.26
CA ASP A 97 -10.79 -9.39 15.29
C ASP A 97 -9.48 -9.97 14.74
N GLN A 98 -9.23 -11.25 14.98
CA GLN A 98 -8.01 -11.91 14.53
C GLN A 98 -7.96 -11.98 13.00
N LEU A 99 -9.05 -12.41 12.35
CA LEU A 99 -9.10 -12.48 10.89
C LEU A 99 -9.07 -11.11 10.22
N ALA A 100 -9.66 -10.09 10.84
CA ALA A 100 -9.53 -8.71 10.38
C ALA A 100 -8.05 -8.24 10.45
N SER A 101 -7.34 -8.58 11.52
CA SER A 101 -5.90 -8.27 11.66
C SER A 101 -5.04 -9.04 10.65
N ASP A 102 -5.39 -10.28 10.35
CA ASP A 102 -4.68 -11.07 9.35
C ASP A 102 -4.92 -10.53 7.93
N LEU A 103 -6.13 -10.05 7.62
CA LEU A 103 -6.41 -9.31 6.39
C LEU A 103 -5.58 -8.03 6.29
N ASP A 104 -5.51 -7.23 7.37
CA ASP A 104 -4.69 -6.01 7.44
C ASP A 104 -3.21 -6.33 7.15
N ARG A 105 -2.71 -7.48 7.62
CA ARG A 105 -1.35 -7.95 7.34
C ARG A 105 -1.12 -8.24 5.86
N ILE A 106 -2.09 -8.85 5.17
CA ILE A 106 -2.04 -9.06 3.71
C ILE A 106 -1.98 -7.73 2.97
N ILE A 107 -2.85 -6.79 3.31
CA ILE A 107 -2.88 -5.47 2.69
C ILE A 107 -1.55 -4.73 2.90
N ASN A 108 -0.97 -4.81 4.10
CA ASN A 108 0.33 -4.21 4.39
C ASN A 108 1.49 -4.86 3.61
N LEU A 109 1.44 -6.16 3.35
CA LEU A 109 2.41 -6.84 2.46
C LEU A 109 2.30 -6.32 1.03
N THR A 110 1.09 -6.15 0.49
CA THR A 110 0.90 -5.60 -0.87
C THR A 110 1.35 -4.14 -0.96
N LYS A 111 1.08 -3.31 0.05
CA LYS A 111 1.61 -1.93 0.14
C LYS A 111 3.14 -1.93 0.15
N SER A 112 3.77 -2.75 1.01
CA SER A 112 5.22 -2.88 1.09
C SER A 112 5.83 -3.34 -0.23
N ALA A 113 5.17 -4.25 -0.95
CA ALA A 113 5.62 -4.73 -2.25
C ALA A 113 5.74 -3.59 -3.26
N VAL A 114 4.72 -2.74 -3.38
CA VAL A 114 4.69 -1.63 -4.35
C VAL A 114 5.60 -0.48 -3.92
N GLU A 115 5.47 -0.01 -2.68
CA GLU A 115 6.20 1.14 -2.17
C GLU A 115 7.72 0.91 -2.15
N ARG A 116 8.13 -0.29 -1.75
CA ARG A 116 9.54 -0.68 -1.62
C ARG A 116 10.08 -1.44 -2.82
N ASN A 117 9.27 -1.62 -3.85
CA ASN A 117 9.59 -2.42 -5.03
C ASN A 117 10.10 -3.84 -4.69
N ARG A 118 9.33 -4.55 -3.86
CA ARG A 118 9.67 -5.89 -3.34
C ARG A 118 8.67 -6.95 -3.81
N PRO A 119 8.85 -7.54 -5.00
CA PRO A 119 7.94 -8.56 -5.54
C PRO A 119 7.69 -9.73 -4.58
N ALA A 120 8.70 -10.12 -3.81
CA ALA A 120 8.59 -11.20 -2.83
C ALA A 120 7.51 -10.94 -1.74
N ASP A 121 7.23 -9.68 -1.39
CA ASP A 121 6.18 -9.35 -0.43
C ASP A 121 4.79 -9.56 -1.06
N ALA A 122 4.61 -9.28 -2.36
CA ALA A 122 3.39 -9.60 -3.10
C ALA A 122 3.17 -11.11 -3.22
N ASP A 123 4.21 -11.88 -3.54
CA ASP A 123 4.14 -13.35 -3.59
C ASP A 123 3.80 -13.93 -2.22
N LYS A 124 4.32 -13.34 -1.16
CA LYS A 124 4.01 -13.74 0.21
C LYS A 124 2.54 -13.47 0.55
N ALA A 125 2.02 -12.29 0.19
CA ALA A 125 0.61 -11.96 0.36
C ALA A 125 -0.28 -12.99 -0.37
N LEU A 126 0.04 -13.31 -1.63
CA LEU A 126 -0.69 -14.26 -2.45
C LEU A 126 -0.72 -15.67 -1.85
N ARG A 127 0.35 -16.10 -1.19
CA ARG A 127 0.42 -17.43 -0.54
C ARG A 127 -0.42 -17.52 0.73
N PHE A 128 -0.50 -16.44 1.51
CA PHE A 128 -1.22 -16.45 2.78
C PHE A 128 -2.70 -16.14 2.63
N LEU A 129 -3.09 -15.38 1.61
CA LEU A 129 -4.47 -14.97 1.41
C LEU A 129 -5.47 -16.14 1.34
N PRO A 130 -5.22 -17.27 0.65
CA PRO A 130 -6.13 -18.41 0.62
C PRO A 130 -6.43 -18.97 2.01
N LEU A 131 -5.44 -19.02 2.89
CA LEU A 131 -5.62 -19.54 4.26
C LEU A 131 -6.57 -18.65 5.08
N ILE A 132 -6.47 -17.34 4.89
CA ILE A 132 -7.37 -16.37 5.54
C ILE A 132 -8.78 -16.52 4.96
N ILE A 133 -8.90 -16.65 3.63
CA ILE A 133 -10.20 -16.85 2.96
C ILE A 133 -10.90 -18.11 3.48
N GLU A 134 -10.18 -19.23 3.57
CA GLU A 134 -10.74 -20.47 4.14
C GLU A 134 -11.17 -20.31 5.59
N SER A 135 -10.37 -19.61 6.40
CA SER A 135 -10.71 -19.31 7.79
C SER A 135 -11.97 -18.44 7.91
N ILE A 136 -12.12 -17.44 7.04
CA ILE A 136 -13.33 -16.59 7.03
C ILE A 136 -14.56 -17.42 6.64
N LYS A 137 -14.46 -18.26 5.61
CA LYS A 137 -15.56 -19.13 5.16
C LYS A 137 -15.98 -20.17 6.21
N SER A 138 -15.08 -20.56 7.09
CA SER A 138 -15.40 -21.49 8.18
C SER A 138 -16.17 -20.86 9.34
N LEU A 139 -16.27 -19.54 9.40
CA LEU A 139 -17.02 -18.83 10.44
C LEU A 139 -18.51 -18.59 10.09
N GLY A 140 -18.88 -18.73 8.83
CA GLY A 140 -20.24 -18.51 8.32
C GLY A 140 -20.93 -19.82 8.05
#